data_670a275ee805c0be78aa6c9d9f094ad0
#
_entry.id   670a275ee805c0be78aa6c9d9f094ad0
#
_cell.length_a   1.000
_cell.length_b   1.000
_cell.length_c   1.000
_cell.angle_alpha   90.00
_cell.angle_beta   90.00
_cell.angle_gamma   90.00
#
_symmetry.space_group_name_H-M   'P 1'
#
loop_
_entity.id
_entity.type
_entity.pdbx_description
1 polymer ?
#
loop_
_entity_poly.entity_id
_entity_poly.type
_entity_poly.pdbx_seq_one_letter_code
_entity_poly.pdbx_strand_id
1 'polypeptide(L)'
;MTFELTYHGHSTWHLAVDDTTLLIDPFFDNAHTELEPEDVDTPDYLLLTHGHADHIGHAAQFTEATLVATPEIVSYASDELGFEDAIGMNLGGTVECDDAFVTMVRADHTNGINTQHEYEGGMPAGFVVSDTKPTQVADNESSTFYHAGDT
;
A
#
# COMPACT_ATOMS: atom_id res chain seq x y z
N MET A 1 -7.77 -21.49 2.29
CA MET A 1 -7.21 -20.17 2.55
C MET A 1 -6.22 -19.82 1.44
N THR A 2 -6.35 -18.65 0.85
CA THR A 2 -5.54 -18.20 -0.28
C THR A 2 -4.69 -17.01 0.14
N PHE A 3 -3.41 -17.02 -0.19
CA PHE A 3 -2.52 -15.88 -0.03
C PHE A 3 -1.64 -15.81 -1.28
N GLU A 4 -2.00 -14.95 -2.21
CA GLU A 4 -1.36 -14.87 -3.52
C GLU A 4 -0.66 -13.53 -3.72
N LEU A 5 0.49 -13.56 -4.38
CA LEU A 5 1.30 -12.39 -4.68
C LEU A 5 1.49 -12.28 -6.18
N THR A 6 1.30 -11.07 -6.73
CA THR A 6 1.63 -10.76 -8.12
C THR A 6 2.54 -9.55 -8.15
N TYR A 7 3.72 -9.71 -8.72
CA TYR A 7 4.68 -8.63 -8.88
C TYR A 7 4.46 -7.89 -10.20
N HIS A 8 4.27 -6.58 -10.13
CA HIS A 8 4.08 -5.72 -11.30
C HIS A 8 5.31 -4.87 -11.64
N GLY A 9 6.44 -5.15 -11.03
CA GLY A 9 7.69 -4.41 -11.25
C GLY A 9 7.87 -3.26 -10.26
N HIS A 10 9.09 -2.77 -10.17
CA HIS A 10 9.51 -1.74 -9.21
C HIS A 10 9.12 -2.12 -7.79
N SER A 11 8.29 -1.33 -7.13
CA SER A 11 7.75 -1.65 -5.79
C SER A 11 6.26 -1.97 -5.82
N THR A 12 5.72 -2.25 -6.99
CA THR A 12 4.29 -2.48 -7.20
C THR A 12 3.93 -3.95 -7.02
N TRP A 13 3.17 -4.24 -5.98
CA TRP A 13 2.72 -5.59 -5.64
C TRP A 13 1.21 -5.65 -5.48
N HIS A 14 0.62 -6.70 -6.00
CA HIS A 14 -0.79 -7.02 -5.80
C HIS A 14 -0.87 -8.27 -4.93
N LEU A 15 -1.69 -8.21 -3.89
CA LEU A 15 -1.94 -9.31 -2.96
C LEU A 15 -3.40 -9.70 -3.02
N ALA A 16 -3.66 -10.99 -2.96
CA ALA A 16 -5.00 -11.52 -2.70
C ALA A 16 -4.94 -12.39 -1.44
N VAL A 17 -5.70 -12.00 -0.44
CA VAL A 17 -5.85 -12.70 0.84
C VAL A 17 -7.30 -13.14 0.95
N ASP A 18 -7.56 -14.41 0.72
CA ASP A 18 -8.91 -14.96 0.55
C ASP A 18 -9.68 -14.12 -0.49
N ASP A 19 -10.77 -13.46 -0.12
CA ASP A 19 -11.58 -12.64 -1.03
C ASP A 19 -11.16 -11.16 -1.06
N THR A 20 -10.14 -10.76 -0.30
CA THR A 20 -9.69 -9.38 -0.18
C THR A 20 -8.47 -9.11 -1.06
N THR A 21 -8.49 -8.04 -1.84
CA THR A 21 -7.38 -7.65 -2.71
C THR A 21 -6.74 -6.34 -2.24
N LEU A 22 -5.40 -6.31 -2.29
CA LEU A 22 -4.61 -5.15 -1.90
C LEU A 22 -3.58 -4.85 -3.00
N LEU A 23 -3.38 -3.57 -3.29
CA LEU A 23 -2.33 -3.10 -4.22
C LEU A 23 -1.41 -2.17 -3.45
N ILE A 24 -0.09 -2.35 -3.61
CA ILE A 24 0.92 -1.55 -2.92
C ILE A 24 1.73 -0.77 -3.95
N ASP A 25 1.89 0.54 -3.72
CA ASP A 25 2.74 1.45 -4.48
C ASP A 25 2.58 1.34 -6.00
N PRO A 26 1.41 1.71 -6.55
CA PRO A 26 1.11 1.53 -7.97
C PRO A 26 1.94 2.47 -8.84
N PHE A 27 2.93 1.89 -9.53
CA PHE A 27 3.76 2.58 -10.49
C PHE A 27 4.08 1.64 -11.66
N PHE A 28 3.37 1.80 -12.76
CA PHE A 28 3.45 0.90 -13.92
C PHE A 28 4.42 1.40 -15.01
N ASP A 29 4.96 2.60 -14.88
CA ASP A 29 5.99 3.14 -15.78
C ASP A 29 7.37 2.58 -15.42
N ASN A 30 7.49 1.25 -15.41
CA ASN A 30 8.73 0.57 -15.07
C ASN A 30 9.05 -0.54 -16.09
N ALA A 31 10.32 -0.95 -16.13
CA ALA A 31 10.83 -1.86 -17.15
C ALA A 31 10.39 -3.33 -16.96
N HIS A 32 9.72 -3.66 -15.87
CA HIS A 32 9.36 -5.05 -15.52
C HIS A 32 7.91 -5.41 -15.80
N THR A 33 7.13 -4.48 -16.34
CA THR A 33 5.74 -4.73 -16.73
C THR A 33 5.40 -4.00 -18.04
N GLU A 34 4.49 -4.58 -18.80
CA GLU A 34 3.86 -3.94 -19.96
C GLU A 34 2.42 -3.50 -19.65
N LEU A 35 1.96 -3.74 -18.41
CA LEU A 35 0.62 -3.37 -17.98
C LEU A 35 0.53 -1.87 -17.76
N GLU A 36 -0.63 -1.32 -18.13
CA GLU A 36 -1.05 0.02 -17.74
C GLU A 36 -1.96 -0.08 -16.50
N PRO A 37 -2.15 1.01 -15.74
CA PRO A 37 -3.06 0.98 -14.58
C PRO A 37 -4.46 0.46 -14.90
N GLU A 38 -4.96 0.73 -16.09
CA GLU A 38 -6.27 0.33 -16.59
C GLU A 38 -6.41 -1.19 -16.79
N ASP A 39 -5.28 -1.89 -16.91
CA ASP A 39 -5.25 -3.35 -17.08
C ASP A 39 -5.37 -4.10 -15.76
N VAL A 40 -5.29 -3.38 -14.63
CA VAL A 40 -5.34 -3.95 -13.30
C VAL A 40 -6.70 -3.66 -12.66
N ASP A 41 -7.36 -4.69 -12.18
CA ASP A 41 -8.63 -4.54 -11.47
C ASP A 41 -8.46 -3.66 -10.23
N THR A 42 -9.45 -2.83 -9.93
CA THR A 42 -9.44 -2.01 -8.72
C THR A 42 -9.37 -2.90 -7.48
N PRO A 43 -8.35 -2.71 -6.62
CA PRO A 43 -8.26 -3.48 -5.38
C PRO A 43 -9.29 -2.99 -4.35
N ASP A 44 -9.54 -3.79 -3.33
CA ASP A 44 -10.33 -3.34 -2.16
C ASP A 44 -9.55 -2.29 -1.36
N TYR A 45 -8.24 -2.48 -1.24
CA TYR A 45 -7.36 -1.58 -0.50
C TYR A 45 -6.13 -1.18 -1.32
N LEU A 46 -5.80 0.12 -1.26
CA LEU A 46 -4.56 0.65 -1.81
C LEU A 46 -3.64 1.06 -0.66
N LEU A 47 -2.44 0.50 -0.62
CA LEU A 47 -1.43 0.81 0.39
C LEU A 47 -0.33 1.66 -0.23
N LEU A 48 -0.02 2.80 0.38
CA LEU A 48 1.09 3.65 -0.05
C LEU A 48 2.14 3.72 1.05
N THR A 49 3.37 3.31 0.73
CA THR A 49 4.49 3.33 1.67
C THR A 49 5.01 4.73 1.91
N HIS A 50 5.10 5.52 0.87
CA HIS A 50 5.52 6.92 0.90
C HIS A 50 5.12 7.62 -0.41
N GLY A 51 5.34 8.92 -0.48
CA GLY A 51 4.77 9.77 -1.53
C GLY A 51 5.66 10.06 -2.72
N HIS A 52 6.83 9.40 -2.87
CA HIS A 52 7.66 9.61 -4.05
C HIS A 52 6.93 9.18 -5.33
N ALA A 53 7.22 9.86 -6.44
CA ALA A 53 6.49 9.69 -7.69
C ALA A 53 6.51 8.25 -8.22
N ASP A 54 7.60 7.52 -7.99
CA ASP A 54 7.75 6.12 -8.40
C ASP A 54 7.06 5.11 -7.47
N HIS A 55 6.27 5.58 -6.52
CA HIS A 55 5.42 4.80 -5.61
C HIS A 55 3.96 5.25 -5.65
N ILE A 56 3.72 6.58 -5.64
CA ILE A 56 2.37 7.15 -5.66
C ILE A 56 1.84 7.39 -7.07
N GLY A 57 2.69 7.22 -8.10
CA GLY A 57 2.47 7.73 -9.45
C GLY A 57 1.11 7.42 -10.08
N HIS A 58 0.60 6.21 -9.91
CA HIS A 58 -0.70 5.81 -10.48
C HIS A 58 -1.80 5.63 -9.43
N ALA A 59 -1.59 6.11 -8.20
CA ALA A 59 -2.59 5.99 -7.13
C ALA A 59 -3.95 6.60 -7.51
N ALA A 60 -3.96 7.71 -8.26
CA ALA A 60 -5.19 8.38 -8.69
C ALA A 60 -6.08 7.52 -9.60
N GLN A 61 -5.57 6.45 -10.18
CA GLN A 61 -6.34 5.50 -10.98
C GLN A 61 -7.19 4.54 -10.12
N PHE A 62 -6.94 4.49 -8.82
CA PHE A 62 -7.53 3.51 -7.90
C PHE A 62 -8.33 4.16 -6.76
N THR A 63 -8.99 5.29 -7.05
CA THR A 63 -9.73 6.06 -6.02
C THR A 63 -10.98 5.36 -5.49
N GLU A 64 -11.44 4.29 -6.13
CA GLU A 64 -12.53 3.46 -5.63
C GLU A 64 -12.09 2.53 -4.49
N ALA A 65 -10.79 2.33 -4.33
CA ALA A 65 -10.23 1.54 -3.23
C ALA A 65 -10.22 2.35 -1.92
N THR A 66 -10.19 1.65 -0.79
CA THR A 66 -9.87 2.29 0.49
C THR A 66 -8.37 2.48 0.60
N LEU A 67 -7.93 3.73 0.72
CA LEU A 67 -6.52 4.05 0.88
C LEU A 67 -6.05 3.76 2.32
N VAL A 68 -4.87 3.15 2.45
CA VAL A 68 -4.20 2.96 3.73
C VAL A 68 -2.80 3.59 3.64
N ALA A 69 -2.56 4.63 4.42
CA ALA A 69 -1.30 5.37 4.40
C ALA A 69 -1.13 6.21 5.67
N THR A 70 -0.04 6.96 5.78
CA THR A 70 0.12 7.96 6.84
C THR A 70 -0.98 9.02 6.76
N PRO A 71 -1.32 9.69 7.87
CA PRO A 71 -2.33 10.76 7.85
C PRO A 71 -2.00 11.88 6.86
N GLU A 72 -0.75 12.22 6.68
CA GLU A 72 -0.29 13.26 5.76
C GLU A 72 -0.55 12.85 4.30
N ILE A 73 -0.28 11.60 3.93
CA ILE A 73 -0.57 11.08 2.59
C ILE A 73 -2.09 10.99 2.38
N VAL A 74 -2.84 10.55 3.39
CA VAL A 74 -4.31 10.52 3.33
C VAL A 74 -4.88 11.91 3.06
N SER A 75 -4.39 12.92 3.76
CA SER A 75 -4.80 14.32 3.56
C SER A 75 -4.52 14.79 2.13
N TYR A 76 -3.30 14.55 1.65
CA TYR A 76 -2.92 14.86 0.26
C TYR A 76 -3.80 14.12 -0.76
N ALA A 77 -4.00 12.83 -0.57
CA ALA A 77 -4.78 12.02 -1.49
C ALA A 77 -6.26 12.42 -1.53
N SER A 78 -6.82 12.81 -0.39
CA SER A 78 -8.18 13.35 -0.32
C SER A 78 -8.31 14.67 -1.06
N ASP A 79 -7.35 15.58 -0.88
CA ASP A 79 -7.40 16.92 -1.46
C ASP A 79 -7.02 16.94 -2.95
N GLU A 80 -6.03 16.14 -3.35
CA GLU A 80 -5.41 16.25 -4.67
C GLU A 80 -5.70 15.05 -5.61
N LEU A 81 -6.01 13.88 -5.07
CA LEU A 81 -6.20 12.67 -5.88
C LEU A 81 -7.65 12.18 -5.97
N GLY A 82 -8.53 12.66 -5.10
CA GLY A 82 -9.95 12.32 -5.13
C GLY A 82 -10.34 11.09 -4.31
N PHE A 83 -9.53 10.67 -3.33
CA PHE A 83 -9.90 9.59 -2.42
C PHE A 83 -10.96 10.05 -1.41
N GLU A 84 -12.05 9.30 -1.32
CA GLU A 84 -13.12 9.54 -0.33
C GLU A 84 -13.00 8.59 0.87
N ASP A 85 -12.54 7.36 0.63
CA ASP A 85 -12.36 6.33 1.66
C ASP A 85 -10.89 6.13 1.98
N ALA A 86 -10.49 6.42 3.20
CA ALA A 86 -9.11 6.29 3.61
C ALA A 86 -8.97 6.00 5.10
N ILE A 87 -7.90 5.26 5.42
CA ILE A 87 -7.48 4.95 6.79
C ILE A 87 -6.09 5.54 6.98
N GLY A 88 -5.99 6.58 7.81
CA GLY A 88 -4.70 7.12 8.25
C GLY A 88 -4.16 6.29 9.40
N MET A 89 -2.91 5.83 9.29
CA MET A 89 -2.27 5.06 10.36
C MET A 89 -0.82 5.48 10.55
N ASN A 90 -0.26 5.17 11.71
CA ASN A 90 1.12 5.47 12.04
C ASN A 90 1.92 4.18 12.27
N LEU A 91 3.26 4.33 12.30
CA LEU A 91 4.17 3.22 12.54
C LEU A 91 3.80 2.47 13.82
N GLY A 92 3.82 1.15 13.75
CA GLY A 92 3.47 0.26 14.86
C GLY A 92 1.98 -0.06 14.99
N GLY A 93 1.11 0.62 14.23
CA GLY A 93 -0.32 0.33 14.21
C GLY A 93 -0.64 -0.85 13.29
N THR A 94 -1.75 -1.52 13.57
CA THR A 94 -2.33 -2.57 12.74
C THR A 94 -3.79 -2.25 12.46
N VAL A 95 -4.20 -2.32 11.20
CA VAL A 95 -5.60 -2.19 10.79
C VAL A 95 -6.10 -3.49 10.18
N GLU A 96 -7.36 -3.78 10.42
CA GLU A 96 -8.06 -4.89 9.80
C GLU A 96 -8.65 -4.44 8.46
N CYS A 97 -8.26 -5.13 7.40
CA CYS A 97 -8.70 -4.90 6.03
C CYS A 97 -9.42 -6.15 5.53
N ASP A 98 -10.63 -6.37 6.00
CA ASP A 98 -11.43 -7.58 5.74
C ASP A 98 -10.64 -8.86 6.09
N ASP A 99 -10.20 -9.64 5.11
CA ASP A 99 -9.46 -10.90 5.35
C ASP A 99 -7.97 -10.67 5.67
N ALA A 100 -7.48 -9.44 5.54
CA ALA A 100 -6.09 -9.10 5.75
C ALA A 100 -5.88 -8.20 6.98
N PHE A 101 -4.71 -8.34 7.61
CA PHE A 101 -4.26 -7.45 8.67
C PHE A 101 -3.02 -6.71 8.19
N VAL A 102 -3.06 -5.38 8.23
CA VAL A 102 -2.00 -4.52 7.71
C VAL A 102 -1.35 -3.78 8.87
N THR A 103 -0.06 -4.03 9.07
CA THR A 103 0.75 -3.35 10.08
C THR A 103 1.73 -2.41 9.39
N MET A 104 1.74 -1.14 9.79
CA MET A 104 2.71 -0.17 9.29
C MET A 104 4.00 -0.26 10.10
N VAL A 105 5.11 -0.40 9.41
CA VAL A 105 6.44 -0.55 10.02
C VAL A 105 7.39 0.53 9.51
N ARG A 106 8.48 0.74 10.23
CA ARG A 106 9.50 1.74 9.90
C ARG A 106 10.20 1.41 8.58
N ALA A 107 10.42 2.44 7.77
CA ALA A 107 11.37 2.45 6.66
C ALA A 107 12.36 3.61 6.86
N ASP A 108 13.63 3.37 6.59
CA ASP A 108 14.65 4.43 6.68
C ASP A 108 14.79 5.10 5.32
N HIS A 109 13.99 6.11 5.09
CA HIS A 109 13.88 6.82 3.82
C HIS A 109 13.33 8.23 4.05
N THR A 110 13.03 8.94 2.96
CA THR A 110 12.36 10.24 2.97
C THR A 110 10.95 10.11 2.43
N ASN A 111 10.10 11.12 2.63
CA ASN A 111 8.70 11.07 2.25
C ASN A 111 8.16 12.42 1.77
N GLY A 112 8.89 13.06 0.83
CA GLY A 112 8.32 14.19 0.09
C GLY A 112 7.37 13.69 -0.98
N ILE A 113 6.19 14.28 -1.09
CA ILE A 113 5.20 13.85 -2.06
C ILE A 113 5.47 14.47 -3.41
N ASN A 114 5.31 13.68 -4.47
CA ASN A 114 5.54 13.96 -5.88
C ASN A 114 7.03 14.20 -6.25
N THR A 115 7.26 14.51 -7.49
CA THR A 115 8.62 14.69 -8.05
C THR A 115 9.36 15.90 -7.46
N GLN A 116 8.64 16.91 -7.01
CA GLN A 116 9.22 18.15 -6.50
C GLN A 116 9.17 18.27 -4.97
N HIS A 117 8.68 17.25 -4.29
CA HIS A 117 8.58 17.19 -2.83
C HIS A 117 7.81 18.40 -2.23
N GLU A 118 6.74 18.81 -2.91
CA GLU A 118 5.94 19.99 -2.52
C GLU A 118 5.12 19.77 -1.25
N TYR A 119 4.83 18.51 -0.93
CA TYR A 119 4.02 18.13 0.23
C TYR A 119 4.80 17.17 1.10
N GLU A 120 4.48 17.18 2.38
CA GLU A 120 5.03 16.21 3.33
C GLU A 120 4.15 14.97 3.40
N GLY A 121 4.78 13.80 3.36
CA GLY A 121 4.09 12.50 3.46
C GLY A 121 4.10 11.88 4.85
N GLY A 122 4.70 12.55 5.82
CA GLY A 122 4.92 12.01 7.16
C GLY A 122 6.12 11.07 7.23
N MET A 123 6.07 10.11 8.13
CA MET A 123 7.13 9.09 8.25
C MET A 123 7.07 8.13 7.06
N PRO A 124 8.19 7.87 6.39
CA PRO A 124 8.22 6.81 5.38
C PRO A 124 7.96 5.45 6.03
N ALA A 125 7.26 4.58 5.33
CA ALA A 125 6.79 3.33 5.90
C ALA A 125 7.03 2.13 5.01
N GLY A 126 7.01 0.96 5.63
CA GLY A 126 6.77 -0.32 4.99
C GLY A 126 5.48 -0.91 5.54
N PHE A 127 5.07 -2.05 5.02
CA PHE A 127 3.89 -2.77 5.47
C PHE A 127 4.19 -4.24 5.71
N VAL A 128 3.59 -4.76 6.76
CA VAL A 128 3.47 -6.21 6.98
C VAL A 128 2.01 -6.56 6.78
N VAL A 129 1.73 -7.38 5.78
CA VAL A 129 0.38 -7.86 5.46
C VAL A 129 0.27 -9.31 5.84
N SER A 130 -0.70 -9.66 6.66
CA SER A 130 -0.91 -11.02 7.17
C SER A 130 -2.35 -11.47 7.00
N ASP A 131 -2.56 -12.76 6.84
CA ASP A 131 -3.88 -13.39 6.86
C ASP A 131 -4.39 -13.64 8.29
N THR A 132 -3.57 -13.37 9.29
CA THR A 132 -3.88 -13.61 10.70
C THR A 132 -3.52 -12.38 11.51
N LYS A 133 -4.39 -12.03 12.45
CA LYS A 133 -4.12 -10.93 13.37
C LYS A 133 -2.81 -11.18 14.14
N PRO A 134 -1.87 -10.21 14.18
CA PRO A 134 -0.54 -10.44 14.78
C PRO A 134 -0.56 -10.96 16.21
N THR A 135 -1.60 -10.62 16.97
CA THR A 135 -1.76 -11.10 18.36
C THR A 135 -2.37 -12.50 18.47
N GLN A 136 -2.75 -13.10 17.34
CA GLN A 136 -3.45 -14.40 17.28
C GLN A 136 -2.75 -15.41 16.38
N VAL A 137 -1.49 -15.15 16.05
CA VAL A 137 -0.69 -16.09 15.26
C VAL A 137 -0.48 -17.36 16.07
N ALA A 138 -1.01 -18.46 15.57
CA ALA A 138 -0.81 -19.79 16.13
C ALA A 138 0.19 -20.56 15.26
N ASP A 139 1.14 -21.19 15.88
CA ASP A 139 2.07 -22.21 15.40
C ASP A 139 2.21 -22.40 13.86
N ASN A 140 2.86 -21.45 13.16
CA ASN A 140 3.25 -21.57 11.74
C ASN A 140 2.09 -21.64 10.72
N GLU A 141 0.89 -21.25 11.09
CA GLU A 141 -0.28 -21.26 10.18
C GLU A 141 -0.60 -19.91 9.56
N SER A 142 0.29 -18.92 9.72
CA SER A 142 0.10 -17.57 9.19
C SER A 142 0.95 -17.33 7.95
N SER A 143 0.33 -16.78 6.90
CA SER A 143 1.04 -16.24 5.75
C SER A 143 1.24 -14.75 5.93
N THR A 144 2.47 -14.28 5.67
CA THR A 144 2.85 -12.88 5.91
C THR A 144 3.73 -12.39 4.77
N PHE A 145 3.43 -11.19 4.27
CA PHE A 145 4.22 -10.48 3.27
C PHE A 145 4.78 -9.20 3.90
N TYR A 146 6.09 -8.99 3.77
CA TYR A 146 6.73 -7.74 4.18
C TYR A 146 7.15 -6.94 2.96
N HIS A 147 6.62 -5.73 2.84
CA HIS A 147 7.03 -4.72 1.86
C HIS A 147 7.84 -3.64 2.59
N ALA A 148 9.11 -3.54 2.26
CA ALA A 148 10.03 -2.65 2.98
C ALA A 148 9.85 -1.16 2.65
N GLY A 149 8.96 -0.80 1.74
CA GLY A 149 8.97 0.53 1.16
C GLY A 149 10.28 0.74 0.40
N ASP A 150 10.96 1.84 0.69
CA ASP A 150 12.27 2.15 0.11
C ASP A 150 13.41 2.23 1.15
N THR A 151 13.24 1.49 2.23
CA THR A 151 14.30 1.46 3.26
C THR A 151 15.64 0.98 2.73
#